data_755c2a1ae7bc3eac30b14b9cccf482b3
#
_entry.id   755c2a1ae7bc3eac30b14b9cccf482b3
#
_cell.length_a   1.000
_cell.length_b   1.000
_cell.length_c   1.000
_cell.angle_alpha   90.00
_cell.angle_beta   90.00
_cell.angle_gamma   90.00
#
_symmetry.space_group_name_H-M   'P 1'
#
loop_
_entity.id
_entity.type
_entity.pdbx_description
1 polymer ?
#
loop_
_entity_poly.entity_id
_entity_poly.type
_entity_poly.pdbx_seq_one_letter_code
_entity_poly.pdbx_strand_id
1 'polypeptide(L)' 'MSLFSKKEVVNLDVTGMHCEKCVARVTEALEGVDGVTGVEVRLEDNAATVEGHGVDATALVAAVESAGFGAALAE' A
#
# COMPACT_ATOMS: atom_id res chain seq x y z
N MET A 1 -8.79 -22.38 12.56
CA MET A 1 -9.11 -21.88 12.75
C MET A 1 -8.75 -20.95 12.45
N SER A 2 -8.70 -20.74 11.89
CA SER A 2 -8.44 -19.83 11.74
C SER A 2 -8.61 -18.86 12.10
N LEU A 3 -9.12 -19.04 12.57
CA LEU A 3 -9.31 -18.25 13.47
C LEU A 3 -8.27 -17.38 13.49
N PHE A 4 -7.45 -17.71 12.98
CA PHE A 4 -6.39 -17.09 13.24
C PHE A 4 -5.71 -16.47 12.17
N SER A 5 -6.34 -16.17 11.20
CA SER A 5 -5.74 -15.44 10.17
C SER A 5 -5.50 -14.09 10.68
N LYS A 6 -4.31 -13.77 11.02
CA LYS A 6 -3.98 -12.47 11.40
C LYS A 6 -3.83 -11.62 10.19
N LYS A 7 -4.55 -10.54 10.18
CA LYS A 7 -4.40 -9.54 9.16
C LYS A 7 -3.07 -8.85 9.36
N GLU A 8 -2.27 -8.82 8.33
CA GLU A 8 -1.00 -8.10 8.37
C GLU A 8 -1.24 -6.66 7.95
N VAL A 9 -0.55 -5.76 8.60
CA VAL A 9 -0.65 -4.33 8.29
C VAL A 9 0.74 -3.83 7.92
N VAL A 10 0.84 -3.22 6.75
CA VAL A 10 2.10 -2.66 6.27
C VAL A 10 1.92 -1.18 6.04
N ASN A 11 2.78 -0.38 6.63
CA ASN A 11 2.75 1.06 6.44
C ASN A 11 3.85 1.47 5.48
N LEU A 12 3.51 2.33 4.54
CA LEU A 12 4.44 2.79 3.53
C LEU A 12 4.47 4.31 3.53
N ASP A 13 5.66 4.86 3.31
CA ASP A 13 5.80 6.26 2.97
C ASP A 13 5.77 6.35 1.45
N VAL A 14 4.91 7.18 0.91
CA VAL A 14 4.75 7.32 -0.53
C VAL A 14 5.07 8.75 -0.92
N THR A 15 5.92 8.91 -1.91
CA THR A 15 6.31 10.23 -2.38
C THR A 15 5.82 10.43 -3.81
N GLY A 16 5.62 11.69 -4.16
CA GLY A 16 5.18 12.03 -5.52
C GLY A 16 3.67 12.21 -5.65
N MET A 17 2.92 12.01 -4.58
CA MET A 17 1.48 12.26 -4.63
C MET A 17 1.23 13.74 -4.49
N HIS A 18 0.48 14.31 -5.42
CA HIS A 18 0.19 15.75 -5.40
C HIS A 18 -1.30 16.06 -5.40
N CYS A 19 -2.14 15.07 -5.66
CA CYS A 19 -3.58 15.30 -5.74
C CYS A 19 -4.30 13.98 -5.57
N GLU A 20 -5.61 14.04 -5.55
CA GLU A 20 -6.42 12.85 -5.34
C GLU A 20 -6.30 11.83 -6.45
N LYS A 21 -6.00 12.27 -7.65
CA LYS A 21 -5.79 11.32 -8.74
C LYS A 21 -4.57 10.45 -8.47
N CYS A 22 -3.55 11.03 -7.86
CA CYS A 22 -2.36 10.27 -7.49
C CYS A 22 -2.70 9.25 -6.41
N VAL A 23 -3.53 9.66 -5.45
CA VAL A 23 -3.99 8.75 -4.40
C VAL A 23 -4.73 7.57 -5.02
N ALA A 24 -5.59 7.83 -6.00
CA ALA A 24 -6.32 6.76 -6.66
C ALA A 24 -5.38 5.79 -7.37
N ARG A 25 -4.35 6.31 -8.02
CA ARG A 25 -3.39 5.45 -8.72
C ARG A 25 -2.62 4.57 -7.76
N VAL A 26 -2.19 5.13 -6.63
CA VAL A 26 -1.47 4.37 -5.63
C VAL A 26 -2.39 3.30 -5.04
N THR A 27 -3.63 3.67 -4.76
CA THR A 27 -4.61 2.75 -4.22
C THR A 27 -4.81 1.56 -5.17
N GLU A 28 -5.01 1.83 -6.45
CA GLU A 28 -5.21 0.78 -7.43
C GLU A 28 -4.00 -0.13 -7.53
N ALA A 29 -2.81 0.48 -7.51
CA ALA A 29 -1.58 -0.30 -7.61
C ALA A 29 -1.45 -1.25 -6.43
N LEU A 30 -1.73 -0.76 -5.24
CA LEU A 30 -1.62 -1.59 -4.04
C LEU A 30 -2.70 -2.66 -3.98
N GLU A 31 -3.91 -2.33 -4.41
CA GLU A 31 -5.00 -3.31 -4.43
C GLU A 31 -4.74 -4.45 -5.39
N GLY A 32 -3.90 -4.24 -6.38
CA GLY A 32 -3.55 -5.28 -7.32
C GLY A 32 -2.53 -6.28 -6.81
N VAL A 33 -1.97 -6.05 -5.63
CA VAL A 33 -0.97 -6.97 -5.08
C VAL A 33 -1.69 -8.14 -4.42
N ASP A 34 -1.19 -9.35 -4.65
CA ASP A 34 -1.80 -10.55 -4.09
C ASP A 34 -1.80 -10.50 -2.57
N GLY A 35 -2.91 -10.88 -1.99
CA GLY A 35 -3.05 -10.94 -0.54
C GLY A 35 -3.59 -9.68 0.10
N VAL A 36 -3.66 -8.57 -0.66
CA VAL A 36 -4.16 -7.30 -0.13
C VAL A 36 -5.67 -7.35 -0.01
N THR A 37 -6.19 -7.03 1.18
CA THR A 37 -7.61 -6.99 1.43
C THR A 37 -8.12 -5.57 1.66
N GLY A 38 -7.23 -4.64 1.97
CA GLY A 38 -7.64 -3.25 2.16
C GLY A 38 -6.47 -2.31 2.02
N VAL A 39 -6.74 -1.12 1.53
CA VAL A 39 -5.73 -0.09 1.34
C VAL A 39 -6.30 1.24 1.79
N GLU A 40 -5.53 1.98 2.55
CA GLU A 40 -5.89 3.35 2.91
C GLU A 40 -4.71 4.25 2.58
N VAL A 41 -4.92 5.21 1.70
CA VAL A 41 -3.87 6.14 1.32
C VAL A 41 -4.23 7.53 1.84
N ARG A 42 -3.27 8.16 2.49
CA ARG A 42 -3.48 9.50 3.03
C ARG A 42 -2.53 10.48 2.37
N LEU A 43 -3.11 11.39 1.61
CA LEU A 43 -2.32 12.39 0.90
C LEU A 43 -1.62 13.34 1.87
N GLU A 44 -2.32 13.72 2.92
CA GLU A 44 -1.77 14.65 3.88
C GLU A 44 -0.51 14.14 4.56
N ASP A 45 -0.45 12.83 4.78
CA ASP A 45 0.65 12.21 5.47
C ASP A 45 1.68 11.62 4.52
N ASN A 46 1.41 11.66 3.23
CA ASN A 46 2.23 10.98 2.23
C ASN A 46 2.46 9.52 2.63
N ALA A 47 1.39 8.86 3.05
CA ALA A 47 1.47 7.53 3.62
C ALA A 47 0.37 6.64 3.09
N ALA A 48 0.63 5.36 3.11
CA ALA A 48 -0.36 4.35 2.74
C ALA A 48 -0.31 3.23 3.77
N THR A 49 -1.47 2.75 4.16
CA THR A 49 -1.59 1.59 5.04
C THR A 49 -2.25 0.48 4.25
N VAL A 50 -1.60 -0.67 4.21
CA VAL A 50 -2.09 -1.82 3.47
C VAL A 50 -2.37 -2.95 4.44
N GLU A 51 -3.54 -3.56 4.30
CA GLU A 51 -3.91 -4.72 5.11
C GLU A 51 -4.06 -5.92 4.21
N GLY A 52 -3.72 -7.08 4.72
CA GLY A 52 -3.87 -8.30 3.94
C GLY A 52 -3.28 -9.52 4.63
N HIS A 53 -3.23 -10.60 3.88
CA HIS A 53 -2.69 -11.86 4.37
C HIS A 53 -1.60 -12.33 3.42
N GLY A 54 -0.43 -12.61 3.96
CA GLY A 54 0.69 -13.05 3.14
C GLY A 54 1.19 -12.00 2.19
N VAL A 55 1.07 -10.73 2.57
CA VAL A 55 1.46 -9.62 1.72
C VAL A 55 2.97 -9.41 1.83
N ASP A 56 3.62 -9.29 0.66
CA ASP A 56 5.04 -9.03 0.62
C ASP A 56 5.27 -7.53 0.51
N ALA A 57 5.95 -6.97 1.51
CA ALA A 57 6.21 -5.53 1.52
C ALA A 57 7.01 -5.08 0.30
N THR A 58 7.93 -5.92 -0.17
CA THR A 58 8.69 -5.60 -1.38
C THR A 58 7.78 -5.47 -2.59
N ALA A 59 6.78 -6.34 -2.67
CA ALA A 59 5.81 -6.28 -3.77
C ALA A 59 4.99 -5.00 -3.71
N LEU A 60 4.66 -4.54 -2.51
CA LEU A 60 3.92 -3.29 -2.35
C LEU A 60 4.75 -2.11 -2.83
N VAL A 61 6.01 -2.05 -2.44
CA VAL A 61 6.90 -0.98 -2.88
C VAL A 61 7.04 -1.01 -4.40
N ALA A 62 7.23 -2.19 -4.96
CA ALA A 62 7.37 -2.33 -6.41
C ALA A 62 6.12 -1.88 -7.14
N ALA A 63 4.95 -2.19 -6.59
CA ALA A 63 3.68 -1.80 -7.21
C ALA A 63 3.54 -0.28 -7.27
N VAL A 64 3.90 0.40 -6.17
CA VAL A 64 3.82 1.86 -6.13
C VAL A 64 4.83 2.46 -7.10
N GLU A 65 6.03 1.91 -7.16
CA GLU A 65 7.05 2.41 -8.08
C GLU A 65 6.63 2.21 -9.53
N SER A 66 5.97 1.10 -9.84
CA SER A 66 5.46 0.85 -11.18
C SER A 66 4.40 1.86 -11.57
N ALA A 67 3.70 2.39 -10.61
CA ALA A 67 2.69 3.42 -10.87
C ALA A 67 3.30 4.81 -11.06
N GLY A 68 4.60 4.94 -10.85
CA GLY A 68 5.30 6.20 -11.07
C GLY A 68 5.56 7.00 -9.80
N PHE A 69 5.45 6.38 -8.64
CA PHE A 69 5.65 7.07 -7.36
C PHE A 69 6.78 6.42 -6.59
N GLY A 70 7.28 7.12 -5.59
CA GLY A 70 8.27 6.54 -4.69
C GLY A 70 7.60 5.91 -3.50
N ALA A 71 8.18 4.84 -2.98
CA ALA A 71 7.65 4.20 -1.79
C ALA A 71 8.79 3.63 -0.96
N ALA A 72 8.59 3.65 0.34
CA ALA A 72 9.53 3.05 1.27
C ALA A 72 8.72 2.53 2.46
N LEU A 73 9.23 1.50 3.08
CA LEU A 73 8.56 0.97 4.26
C LEU A 73 8.67 1.96 5.41
N ALA A 74 7.55 2.23 6.04
CA ALA A 74 7.51 3.08 7.21
C ALA A 74 7.43 2.18 8.44
N GLU A 75 8.15 2.56 9.46
CA GLU A 75 8.11 1.77 10.70
C GLU A 75 7.30 2.41 11.77
#